data_99dacb98d747b8acf849d0711aca2fa2
#
_entry.id   99dacb98d747b8acf849d0711aca2fa2
#
_cell.length_a   1.000
_cell.length_b   1.000
_cell.length_c   1.000
_cell.angle_alpha   90.00
_cell.angle_beta   90.00
_cell.angle_gamma   90.00
#
_symmetry.space_group_name_H-M   'P 1'
#
loop_
_entity.id
_entity.type
_entity.pdbx_description
1 polymer ?
#
loop_
_entity_poly.entity_id
_entity_poly.type
_entity_poly.pdbx_seq_one_letter_code
_entity_poly.pdbx_strand_id
1 'polypeptide(L)'
;MKQETNKFIAYLAIIATPFALGAFFLAWSPAQQFSNEDPSSDGYVPPRSIERLVERTQESTVTVWCEPKGEKFSQGTAWAIELEKDATKEFPTVLITNHHVIDTCIGKGDVITVALPFEDPVAAELVRWDAENDLAVLRTTLKLPALGLSEYDTYPGYWVMALGSADGYEGSVAFGNVINSNRTEILVTNNISSGSSGGALVDNEGNVVGVMTWSLDEQQYNGAVSLNAFCVKILECKYEIKGEKTWWDYEE
;
A
#
# COMPACT_ATOMS: atom_id res chain seq x y z
N MET A 1 -49.19 51.20 -32.73
CA MET A 1 -48.22 50.12 -33.00
C MET A 1 -46.89 50.21 -32.22
N LYS A 2 -46.21 51.34 -32.13
CA LYS A 2 -44.95 51.45 -31.35
C LYS A 2 -45.02 51.14 -29.83
N GLN A 3 -46.15 51.37 -29.21
CA GLN A 3 -46.34 51.22 -27.76
C GLN A 3 -46.57 49.73 -27.33
N GLU A 4 -47.15 48.94 -28.19
CA GLU A 4 -47.35 47.50 -28.00
C GLU A 4 -46.07 46.68 -28.20
N THR A 5 -45.23 47.07 -29.17
CA THR A 5 -43.95 46.46 -29.48
C THR A 5 -42.95 46.63 -28.27
N ASN A 6 -42.98 47.80 -27.63
CA ASN A 6 -42.11 48.03 -26.49
C ASN A 6 -42.52 47.23 -25.23
N LYS A 7 -43.82 46.96 -25.03
CA LYS A 7 -44.27 46.06 -23.95
C LYS A 7 -43.88 44.62 -24.19
N PHE A 8 -43.97 44.16 -25.45
CA PHE A 8 -43.58 42.78 -25.81
C PHE A 8 -42.09 42.53 -25.63
N ILE A 9 -41.24 43.51 -26.01
CA ILE A 9 -39.77 43.46 -25.79
C ILE A 9 -39.44 43.49 -24.29
N ALA A 10 -40.13 44.27 -23.47
CA ALA A 10 -39.94 44.31 -22.03
C ALA A 10 -40.35 42.98 -21.34
N TYR A 11 -41.44 42.33 -21.77
CA TYR A 11 -41.81 41.02 -21.25
C TYR A 11 -40.81 39.94 -21.66
N LEU A 12 -40.32 39.92 -22.87
CA LEU A 12 -39.27 39.00 -23.32
C LEU A 12 -37.95 39.19 -22.53
N ALA A 13 -37.56 40.44 -22.22
CA ALA A 13 -36.39 40.70 -21.39
C ALA A 13 -36.59 40.21 -19.94
N ILE A 14 -37.77 40.35 -19.34
CA ILE A 14 -38.05 39.90 -17.98
C ILE A 14 -38.05 38.37 -17.87
N ILE A 15 -38.47 37.65 -18.94
CA ILE A 15 -38.45 36.18 -18.96
C ILE A 15 -37.03 35.65 -19.27
N ALA A 16 -36.27 36.31 -20.13
CA ALA A 16 -34.92 35.86 -20.54
C ALA A 16 -33.86 36.06 -19.47
N THR A 17 -33.98 37.10 -18.62
CA THR A 17 -32.98 37.39 -17.57
C THR A 17 -32.85 36.29 -16.51
N PRO A 18 -33.91 35.68 -15.95
CA PRO A 18 -33.75 34.58 -15.01
C PRO A 18 -33.15 33.32 -15.63
N PHE A 19 -33.44 33.05 -16.91
CA PHE A 19 -32.84 31.93 -17.64
C PHE A 19 -31.35 32.17 -17.91
N ALA A 20 -30.94 33.38 -18.28
CA ALA A 20 -29.53 33.73 -18.47
C ALA A 20 -28.75 33.70 -17.15
N LEU A 21 -29.33 34.19 -16.05
CA LEU A 21 -28.73 34.13 -14.72
C LEU A 21 -28.65 32.67 -14.23
N GLY A 22 -29.70 31.85 -14.41
CA GLY A 22 -29.68 30.44 -14.07
C GLY A 22 -28.61 29.66 -14.85
N ALA A 23 -28.47 29.90 -16.14
CA ALA A 23 -27.41 29.30 -16.97
C ALA A 23 -26.01 29.74 -16.53
N PHE A 24 -25.85 31.00 -16.12
CA PHE A 24 -24.57 31.51 -15.60
C PHE A 24 -24.20 30.88 -14.26
N PHE A 25 -25.18 30.72 -13.34
CA PHE A 25 -24.95 30.03 -12.07
C PHE A 25 -24.70 28.54 -12.25
N LEU A 26 -25.33 27.87 -13.21
CA LEU A 26 -25.05 26.47 -13.54
C LEU A 26 -23.67 26.29 -14.20
N ALA A 27 -23.26 27.24 -15.03
CA ALA A 27 -21.95 27.24 -15.67
C ALA A 27 -20.80 27.60 -14.69
N TRP A 28 -21.10 28.29 -13.60
CA TRP A 28 -20.14 28.72 -12.58
C TRP A 28 -20.30 27.97 -11.25
N SER A 29 -20.97 26.85 -11.30
CA SER A 29 -21.08 25.97 -10.13
C SER A 29 -19.67 25.45 -9.75
N PRO A 30 -19.28 25.55 -8.47
CA PRO A 30 -18.03 24.97 -7.98
C PRO A 30 -17.91 23.47 -8.26
N ALA A 31 -19.03 22.76 -8.45
CA ALA A 31 -19.05 21.36 -8.83
C ALA A 31 -18.40 21.07 -10.20
N GLN A 32 -18.22 22.06 -11.07
CA GLN A 32 -17.46 21.90 -12.33
C GLN A 32 -15.95 22.08 -12.16
N GLN A 33 -15.48 22.54 -11.02
CA GLN A 33 -14.05 22.62 -10.72
C GLN A 33 -13.47 21.32 -10.18
N PHE A 34 -14.31 20.39 -9.74
CA PHE A 34 -13.90 18.99 -9.46
C PHE A 34 -13.97 18.18 -10.75
N SER A 35 -13.31 18.70 -11.78
CA SER A 35 -13.35 18.14 -13.11
C SER A 35 -12.43 16.94 -13.23
N ASN A 36 -12.96 15.87 -13.78
CA ASN A 36 -12.30 14.91 -14.67
C ASN A 36 -10.95 14.27 -14.23
N GLU A 37 -10.43 14.55 -13.06
CA GLU A 37 -9.37 13.74 -12.50
C GLU A 37 -10.00 12.42 -12.04
N ASP A 38 -9.43 11.31 -12.46
CA ASP A 38 -9.87 10.01 -12.01
C ASP A 38 -9.66 9.95 -10.48
N PRO A 39 -10.73 9.82 -9.65
CA PRO A 39 -10.54 9.74 -8.21
C PRO A 39 -9.61 8.61 -7.77
N SER A 40 -9.40 7.59 -8.62
CA SER A 40 -8.47 6.51 -8.33
C SER A 40 -7.00 6.94 -8.41
N SER A 41 -6.68 8.05 -9.07
CA SER A 41 -5.34 8.64 -9.07
C SER A 41 -5.08 9.55 -7.86
N ASP A 42 -6.08 9.80 -7.02
CA ASP A 42 -5.96 10.54 -5.78
C ASP A 42 -5.69 9.59 -4.61
N GLY A 43 -4.54 9.69 -3.97
CA GLY A 43 -4.13 8.85 -2.85
C GLY A 43 -5.09 8.87 -1.65
N TYR A 44 -6.00 9.84 -1.56
CA TYR A 44 -6.96 9.98 -0.46
C TYR A 44 -8.22 9.12 -0.62
N VAL A 45 -8.48 8.56 -1.78
CA VAL A 45 -9.68 7.76 -2.02
C VAL A 45 -9.36 6.28 -2.26
N PRO A 46 -10.23 5.37 -1.82
CA PRO A 46 -10.07 3.95 -2.15
C PRO A 46 -10.22 3.72 -3.65
N PRO A 47 -9.64 2.64 -4.19
CA PRO A 47 -9.78 2.30 -5.60
C PRO A 47 -11.23 1.99 -5.95
N ARG A 48 -11.63 2.24 -7.21
CA ARG A 48 -12.99 1.91 -7.69
C ARG A 48 -13.31 0.41 -7.64
N SER A 49 -12.31 -0.43 -7.76
CA SER A 49 -12.43 -1.89 -7.75
C SER A 49 -11.56 -2.48 -6.66
N ILE A 50 -12.00 -2.35 -5.40
CA ILE A 50 -11.32 -2.90 -4.22
C ILE A 50 -11.16 -4.42 -4.35
N GLU A 51 -12.20 -5.14 -4.79
CA GLU A 51 -12.17 -6.60 -4.99
C GLU A 51 -11.00 -7.01 -5.90
N ARG A 52 -10.88 -6.38 -7.07
CA ARG A 52 -9.77 -6.67 -8.01
C ARG A 52 -8.40 -6.32 -7.43
N LEU A 53 -8.32 -5.25 -6.64
CA LEU A 53 -7.07 -4.89 -5.97
C LEU A 53 -6.68 -5.96 -4.97
N VAL A 54 -7.62 -6.41 -4.13
CA VAL A 54 -7.41 -7.49 -3.14
C VAL A 54 -6.95 -8.77 -3.84
N GLU A 55 -7.70 -9.26 -4.83
CA GLU A 55 -7.35 -10.48 -5.59
C GLU A 55 -5.91 -10.41 -6.13
N ARG A 56 -5.59 -9.34 -6.87
CA ARG A 56 -4.26 -9.17 -7.47
C ARG A 56 -3.13 -9.13 -6.45
N THR A 57 -3.34 -8.48 -5.32
CA THR A 57 -2.29 -8.35 -4.30
C THR A 57 -2.16 -9.60 -3.43
N GLN A 58 -3.24 -10.35 -3.22
CA GLN A 58 -3.19 -11.64 -2.54
C GLN A 58 -2.42 -12.70 -3.33
N GLU A 59 -2.49 -12.70 -4.66
CA GLU A 59 -1.68 -13.59 -5.52
C GLU A 59 -0.17 -13.39 -5.34
N SER A 60 0.24 -12.23 -4.82
CA SER A 60 1.63 -11.86 -4.58
C SER A 60 2.06 -12.02 -3.11
N THR A 61 1.14 -12.43 -2.23
CA THR A 61 1.35 -12.43 -0.77
C THR A 61 1.25 -13.85 -0.22
N VAL A 62 2.19 -14.21 0.64
CA VAL A 62 2.30 -15.55 1.25
C VAL A 62 2.40 -15.44 2.76
N THR A 63 1.93 -16.47 3.46
CA THR A 63 2.26 -16.69 4.87
C THR A 63 3.68 -17.26 4.96
N VAL A 64 4.42 -16.84 5.97
CA VAL A 64 5.77 -17.31 6.29
C VAL A 64 5.75 -18.03 7.62
N TRP A 65 6.36 -19.20 7.69
CA TRP A 65 6.61 -19.94 8.93
C TRP A 65 8.09 -20.15 9.12
N CYS A 66 8.55 -19.93 10.34
CA CYS A 66 9.89 -20.22 10.81
C CYS A 66 9.80 -21.23 11.95
N GLU A 67 10.23 -22.46 11.71
CA GLU A 67 10.04 -23.62 12.60
C GLU A 67 11.36 -24.33 12.95
N PRO A 68 12.30 -23.70 13.65
CA PRO A 68 13.54 -24.34 14.05
C PRO A 68 13.29 -25.37 15.14
N LYS A 69 13.95 -26.55 15.04
CA LYS A 69 13.80 -27.63 16.00
C LYS A 69 14.18 -27.21 17.42
N GLY A 70 13.22 -27.36 18.35
CA GLY A 70 13.43 -27.08 19.78
C GLY A 70 13.40 -25.60 20.16
N GLU A 71 13.02 -24.73 19.27
CA GLU A 71 12.87 -23.29 19.50
C GLU A 71 11.43 -22.82 19.28
N LYS A 72 11.21 -21.53 19.54
CA LYS A 72 9.88 -20.93 19.39
C LYS A 72 9.54 -20.80 17.90
N PHE A 73 8.37 -21.28 17.55
CA PHE A 73 7.73 -21.05 16.26
C PHE A 73 7.44 -19.56 16.04
N SER A 74 7.66 -19.08 14.83
CA SER A 74 7.27 -17.75 14.38
C SER A 74 6.46 -17.83 13.11
N GLN A 75 5.47 -16.96 12.97
CA GLN A 75 4.64 -16.80 11.78
C GLN A 75 4.55 -15.33 11.42
N GLY A 76 4.56 -15.06 10.12
CA GLY A 76 4.41 -13.74 9.55
C GLY A 76 3.91 -13.80 8.12
N THR A 77 4.13 -12.73 7.40
CA THR A 77 3.72 -12.54 6.00
C THR A 77 4.93 -12.14 5.17
N ALA A 78 4.93 -12.49 3.89
CA ALA A 78 5.86 -11.97 2.91
C ALA A 78 5.13 -11.66 1.59
N TRP A 79 5.75 -10.87 0.74
CA TRP A 79 5.22 -10.50 -0.56
C TRP A 79 6.29 -10.52 -1.63
N ALA A 80 5.88 -10.82 -2.86
CA ALA A 80 6.77 -10.98 -3.99
C ALA A 80 7.20 -9.63 -4.60
N ILE A 81 8.50 -9.53 -4.91
CA ILE A 81 9.13 -8.39 -5.57
C ILE A 81 10.04 -8.84 -6.71
N GLU A 82 10.21 -8.00 -7.71
CA GLU A 82 11.14 -8.27 -8.81
C GLU A 82 12.56 -7.83 -8.45
N LEU A 83 13.43 -8.81 -8.15
CA LEU A 83 14.85 -8.64 -7.88
C LEU A 83 15.64 -9.69 -8.63
N GLU A 84 15.99 -9.41 -9.89
CA GLU A 84 16.67 -10.36 -10.78
C GLU A 84 17.96 -10.95 -10.20
N LYS A 85 18.74 -10.15 -9.46
CA LYS A 85 20.02 -10.60 -8.87
C LYS A 85 19.87 -11.65 -7.77
N ASP A 86 18.70 -11.71 -7.13
CA ASP A 86 18.44 -12.61 -5.99
C ASP A 86 17.63 -13.84 -6.40
N ALA A 87 16.95 -13.78 -7.54
CA ALA A 87 16.23 -14.91 -8.12
C ALA A 87 17.18 -15.94 -8.77
N THR A 88 16.77 -17.20 -8.74
CA THR A 88 17.47 -18.30 -9.42
C THR A 88 16.48 -19.14 -10.22
N LYS A 89 16.99 -20.11 -11.01
CA LYS A 89 16.10 -21.05 -11.73
C LYS A 89 15.27 -21.91 -10.78
N GLU A 90 15.83 -22.29 -9.64
CA GLU A 90 15.18 -23.12 -8.62
C GLU A 90 14.25 -22.27 -7.74
N PHE A 91 14.68 -21.05 -7.40
CA PHE A 91 13.92 -20.09 -6.58
C PHE A 91 13.61 -18.84 -7.41
N PRO A 92 12.58 -18.89 -8.28
CA PRO A 92 12.30 -17.83 -9.24
C PRO A 92 11.67 -16.57 -8.65
N THR A 93 11.14 -16.63 -7.43
CA THR A 93 10.48 -15.51 -6.78
C THR A 93 11.23 -15.06 -5.54
N VAL A 94 11.50 -13.76 -5.46
CA VAL A 94 12.08 -13.10 -4.29
C VAL A 94 10.95 -12.50 -3.45
N LEU A 95 11.07 -12.64 -2.14
CA LEU A 95 10.06 -12.20 -1.16
C LEU A 95 10.69 -11.24 -0.16
N ILE A 96 9.86 -10.30 0.32
CA ILE A 96 10.20 -9.42 1.43
C ILE A 96 9.35 -9.76 2.64
N THR A 97 9.98 -9.76 3.82
CA THR A 97 9.34 -9.94 5.12
C THR A 97 10.11 -9.16 6.20
N ASN A 98 9.69 -9.24 7.46
CA ASN A 98 10.45 -8.69 8.57
C ASN A 98 11.55 -9.65 9.06
N HIS A 99 12.61 -9.07 9.64
CA HIS A 99 13.68 -9.83 10.28
C HIS A 99 13.15 -10.65 11.47
N HIS A 100 12.34 -10.06 12.36
CA HIS A 100 11.82 -10.74 13.54
C HIS A 100 10.93 -11.96 13.21
N VAL A 101 10.38 -12.05 11.99
CA VAL A 101 9.62 -13.21 11.53
C VAL A 101 10.52 -14.43 11.33
N ILE A 102 11.79 -14.20 10.98
CA ILE A 102 12.73 -15.27 10.60
C ILE A 102 13.99 -15.34 11.49
N ASP A 103 14.11 -14.51 12.50
CA ASP A 103 15.32 -14.36 13.31
C ASP A 103 15.77 -15.67 13.98
N THR A 104 14.83 -16.47 14.50
CA THR A 104 15.09 -17.77 15.12
C THR A 104 15.54 -18.83 14.11
N CYS A 105 15.29 -18.64 12.81
CA CYS A 105 15.70 -19.55 11.74
C CYS A 105 17.08 -19.21 11.16
N ILE A 106 17.67 -18.08 11.49
CA ILE A 106 18.97 -17.65 10.94
C ILE A 106 20.07 -18.67 11.29
N GLY A 107 20.72 -19.20 10.25
CA GLY A 107 21.82 -20.18 10.38
C GLY A 107 21.38 -21.59 10.75
N LYS A 108 20.08 -21.93 10.70
CA LYS A 108 19.56 -23.24 11.10
C LYS A 108 19.12 -24.18 9.96
N GLY A 109 19.40 -23.78 8.72
CA GLY A 109 19.09 -24.58 7.53
C GLY A 109 17.64 -24.43 7.07
N ASP A 110 17.09 -25.46 6.40
CA ASP A 110 15.81 -25.42 5.69
C ASP A 110 14.60 -25.50 6.62
N VAL A 111 14.39 -24.46 7.40
CA VAL A 111 13.30 -24.38 8.41
C VAL A 111 12.35 -23.21 8.15
N ILE A 112 12.51 -22.49 7.03
CA ILE A 112 11.59 -21.46 6.57
C ILE A 112 10.73 -22.03 5.46
N THR A 113 9.41 -21.92 5.61
CA THR A 113 8.45 -22.30 4.60
C THR A 113 7.47 -21.17 4.30
N VAL A 114 6.89 -21.18 3.10
CA VAL A 114 5.91 -20.18 2.66
C VAL A 114 4.77 -20.85 1.89
N ALA A 115 3.55 -20.31 2.00
CA ALA A 115 2.41 -20.75 1.20
C ALA A 115 1.52 -19.58 0.78
N LEU A 116 0.90 -19.72 -0.39
CA LEU A 116 -0.31 -18.95 -0.71
C LEU A 116 -1.45 -19.35 0.25
N PRO A 117 -2.44 -18.47 0.46
CA PRO A 117 -3.56 -18.77 1.33
C PRO A 117 -4.22 -20.12 0.99
N PHE A 118 -4.32 -20.99 2.03
CA PHE A 118 -4.93 -22.34 1.95
C PHE A 118 -4.19 -23.37 1.07
N GLU A 119 -2.96 -23.07 0.65
CA GLU A 119 -2.11 -24.01 -0.12
C GLU A 119 -1.08 -24.68 0.82
N ASP A 120 -0.51 -25.79 0.36
CA ASP A 120 0.53 -26.49 1.11
C ASP A 120 1.85 -25.69 1.14
N PRO A 121 2.53 -25.61 2.32
CA PRO A 121 3.78 -24.89 2.44
C PRO A 121 4.91 -25.49 1.59
N VAL A 122 5.71 -24.62 0.97
CA VAL A 122 6.93 -24.97 0.25
C VAL A 122 8.14 -24.30 0.88
N ALA A 123 9.34 -24.80 0.59
CA ALA A 123 10.58 -24.26 1.12
C ALA A 123 10.86 -22.83 0.64
N ALA A 124 11.42 -22.04 1.54
CA ALA A 124 12.00 -20.74 1.24
C ALA A 124 13.42 -20.65 1.81
N GLU A 125 14.27 -19.91 1.12
CA GLU A 125 15.65 -19.66 1.56
C GLU A 125 15.83 -18.22 1.97
N LEU A 126 16.58 -17.99 3.06
CA LEU A 126 17.01 -16.66 3.50
C LEU A 126 18.17 -16.18 2.61
N VAL A 127 18.02 -15.04 1.95
CA VAL A 127 19.05 -14.42 1.11
C VAL A 127 19.89 -13.42 1.94
N ARG A 128 19.25 -12.50 2.64
CA ARG A 128 19.86 -11.51 3.53
C ARG A 128 18.84 -10.88 4.46
N TRP A 129 19.32 -10.16 5.46
CA TRP A 129 18.49 -9.42 6.41
C TRP A 129 19.15 -8.13 6.91
N ASP A 130 18.34 -7.26 7.48
CA ASP A 130 18.75 -6.06 8.20
C ASP A 130 17.97 -6.03 9.54
N ALA A 131 18.65 -6.37 10.62
CA ALA A 131 18.04 -6.43 11.95
C ALA A 131 17.70 -5.04 12.52
N GLU A 132 18.43 -3.99 12.09
CA GLU A 132 18.22 -2.62 12.57
C GLU A 132 16.90 -2.05 12.03
N ASN A 133 16.59 -2.34 10.78
CA ASN A 133 15.35 -1.87 10.12
C ASN A 133 14.27 -2.95 10.06
N ASP A 134 14.49 -4.08 10.72
CA ASP A 134 13.55 -5.20 10.81
C ASP A 134 13.07 -5.70 9.44
N LEU A 135 13.99 -5.94 8.51
CA LEU A 135 13.72 -6.40 7.14
C LEU A 135 14.49 -7.67 6.80
N ALA A 136 13.90 -8.52 5.97
CA ALA A 136 14.55 -9.71 5.42
C ALA A 136 14.12 -9.99 3.98
N VAL A 137 15.03 -10.58 3.22
CA VAL A 137 14.83 -11.05 1.84
C VAL A 137 14.88 -12.56 1.83
N LEU A 138 13.81 -13.17 1.35
CA LEU A 138 13.71 -14.60 1.10
C LEU A 138 13.62 -14.87 -0.39
N ARG A 139 13.76 -16.12 -0.80
CA ARG A 139 13.39 -16.60 -2.13
C ARG A 139 12.68 -17.95 -2.03
N THR A 140 11.75 -18.21 -2.95
CA THR A 140 10.91 -19.42 -2.93
C THR A 140 10.80 -20.07 -4.30
N THR A 141 10.44 -21.34 -4.29
CA THR A 141 10.14 -22.13 -5.50
C THR A 141 8.81 -21.77 -6.16
N LEU A 142 7.91 -21.08 -5.43
CA LEU A 142 6.65 -20.55 -5.98
C LEU A 142 6.93 -19.57 -7.11
N LYS A 143 6.00 -19.51 -8.08
CA LYS A 143 6.00 -18.48 -9.13
C LYS A 143 4.87 -17.50 -8.85
N LEU A 144 5.20 -16.38 -8.28
CA LEU A 144 4.26 -15.35 -7.88
C LEU A 144 4.44 -14.08 -8.73
N PRO A 145 3.36 -13.36 -9.05
CA PRO A 145 3.48 -12.03 -9.61
C PRO A 145 4.14 -11.10 -8.59
N ALA A 146 5.02 -10.22 -9.06
CA ALA A 146 5.66 -9.22 -8.19
C ALA A 146 4.74 -8.01 -7.99
N LEU A 147 4.74 -7.44 -6.77
CA LEU A 147 4.17 -6.13 -6.52
C LEU A 147 5.14 -5.03 -6.97
N GLY A 148 4.58 -3.97 -7.56
CA GLY A 148 5.33 -2.75 -7.85
C GLY A 148 5.59 -1.95 -6.58
N LEU A 149 6.62 -1.10 -6.61
CA LEU A 149 6.88 -0.12 -5.56
C LEU A 149 6.27 1.22 -5.95
N SER A 150 5.72 1.96 -4.98
CA SER A 150 5.22 3.31 -5.21
C SER A 150 6.37 4.26 -5.58
N GLU A 151 6.15 5.13 -6.55
CA GLU A 151 7.09 6.20 -6.92
C GLU A 151 6.91 7.46 -6.05
N TYR A 152 5.93 7.47 -5.17
CA TYR A 152 5.53 8.63 -4.38
C TYR A 152 5.58 8.33 -2.89
N ASP A 153 5.96 9.34 -2.11
CA ASP A 153 5.84 9.32 -0.66
C ASP A 153 4.37 9.31 -0.23
N THR A 154 4.11 8.72 0.93
CA THR A 154 2.80 8.75 1.54
C THR A 154 2.58 10.03 2.32
N TYR A 155 1.35 10.55 2.27
CA TYR A 155 0.94 11.71 3.05
C TYR A 155 -0.14 11.34 4.09
N PRO A 156 -0.23 12.07 5.22
CA PRO A 156 -1.31 11.90 6.17
C PRO A 156 -2.69 12.00 5.51
N GLY A 157 -3.53 11.00 5.76
CA GLY A 157 -4.85 10.86 5.15
C GLY A 157 -4.91 9.92 3.93
N TYR A 158 -3.80 9.58 3.29
CA TYR A 158 -3.81 8.65 2.15
C TYR A 158 -4.42 7.31 2.53
N TRP A 159 -5.25 6.78 1.64
CA TRP A 159 -5.81 5.44 1.77
C TRP A 159 -4.72 4.39 1.54
N VAL A 160 -4.70 3.38 2.41
CA VAL A 160 -3.77 2.26 2.31
C VAL A 160 -4.45 0.95 2.68
N MET A 161 -3.93 -0.15 2.12
CA MET A 161 -4.34 -1.50 2.44
C MET A 161 -3.14 -2.31 2.92
N ALA A 162 -3.26 -2.93 4.08
CA ALA A 162 -2.29 -3.88 4.60
C ALA A 162 -2.71 -5.30 4.23
N LEU A 163 -1.76 -6.10 3.80
CA LEU A 163 -1.91 -7.51 3.44
C LEU A 163 -1.19 -8.37 4.48
N GLY A 164 -1.78 -9.50 4.86
CA GLY A 164 -1.13 -10.33 5.85
C GLY A 164 -1.82 -11.65 6.15
N SER A 165 -1.37 -12.28 7.24
CA SER A 165 -1.92 -13.52 7.81
C SER A 165 -2.26 -13.32 9.27
N ALA A 166 -3.07 -12.30 9.55
CA ALA A 166 -3.45 -11.84 10.87
C ALA A 166 -4.01 -12.97 11.74
N ASP A 167 -3.40 -13.25 12.88
CA ASP A 167 -3.78 -14.32 13.83
C ASP A 167 -3.93 -15.71 13.16
N GLY A 168 -3.17 -15.95 12.09
CA GLY A 168 -3.23 -17.20 11.31
C GLY A 168 -4.36 -17.23 10.27
N TYR A 169 -5.11 -16.13 10.09
CA TYR A 169 -6.07 -16.00 8.99
C TYR A 169 -5.31 -15.57 7.71
N GLU A 170 -4.87 -16.55 6.96
CA GLU A 170 -4.10 -16.37 5.73
C GLU A 170 -4.85 -15.53 4.71
N GLY A 171 -4.13 -14.63 4.02
CA GLY A 171 -4.71 -13.73 3.01
C GLY A 171 -5.59 -12.61 3.59
N SER A 172 -5.45 -12.29 4.89
CA SER A 172 -6.17 -11.19 5.52
C SER A 172 -5.83 -9.85 4.88
N VAL A 173 -6.81 -8.96 4.80
CA VAL A 173 -6.63 -7.58 4.38
C VAL A 173 -7.19 -6.61 5.41
N ALA A 174 -6.51 -5.50 5.65
CA ALA A 174 -6.99 -4.44 6.52
C ALA A 174 -6.92 -3.11 5.79
N PHE A 175 -8.03 -2.38 5.74
CA PHE A 175 -8.10 -1.05 5.13
C PHE A 175 -7.86 0.03 6.17
N GLY A 176 -7.22 1.11 5.76
CA GLY A 176 -6.94 2.23 6.66
C GLY A 176 -6.42 3.45 5.93
N ASN A 177 -5.88 4.37 6.71
CA ASN A 177 -5.29 5.58 6.22
C ASN A 177 -3.95 5.84 6.89
N VAL A 178 -3.07 6.55 6.20
CA VAL A 178 -1.83 7.07 6.77
C VAL A 178 -2.18 8.13 7.83
N ILE A 179 -1.66 7.97 9.05
CA ILE A 179 -1.76 8.96 10.12
C ILE A 179 -0.62 9.95 9.99
N ASN A 180 0.58 9.41 9.81
CA ASN A 180 1.83 10.15 9.69
C ASN A 180 2.87 9.29 8.97
N SER A 181 3.88 9.92 8.38
CA SER A 181 4.99 9.22 7.77
C SER A 181 6.27 10.03 7.92
N ASN A 182 7.39 9.35 7.98
CA ASN A 182 8.73 9.91 7.94
C ASN A 182 9.64 9.02 7.08
N ARG A 183 10.94 9.34 7.01
CA ARG A 183 11.89 8.60 6.16
C ARG A 183 12.08 7.14 6.53
N THR A 184 11.71 6.71 7.73
CA THR A 184 11.92 5.34 8.20
C THR A 184 10.63 4.60 8.50
N GLU A 185 9.55 5.31 8.80
CA GLU A 185 8.33 4.74 9.35
C GLU A 185 7.07 5.41 8.78
N ILE A 186 6.02 4.61 8.64
CA ILE A 186 4.67 5.05 8.29
C ILE A 186 3.72 4.60 9.41
N LEU A 187 2.99 5.53 10.02
CA LEU A 187 1.93 5.24 10.99
C LEU A 187 0.58 5.17 10.28
N VAL A 188 -0.18 4.11 10.54
CA VAL A 188 -1.44 3.83 9.85
C VAL A 188 -2.56 3.40 10.79
N THR A 189 -3.82 3.55 10.34
CA THR A 189 -5.01 3.10 11.07
C THR A 189 -5.44 1.68 10.73
N ASN A 190 -4.72 0.97 9.86
CA ASN A 190 -5.04 -0.39 9.47
C ASN A 190 -5.08 -1.30 10.72
N ASN A 191 -6.17 -2.02 10.93
CA ASN A 191 -6.27 -2.96 12.05
C ASN A 191 -5.51 -4.25 11.68
N ILE A 192 -4.33 -4.42 12.24
CA ILE A 192 -3.47 -5.60 12.07
C ILE A 192 -3.21 -6.29 13.40
N SER A 193 -2.80 -7.54 13.35
CA SER A 193 -2.46 -8.36 14.50
C SER A 193 -1.22 -9.22 14.24
N SER A 194 -0.85 -10.05 15.20
CA SER A 194 0.23 -11.02 15.07
C SER A 194 0.08 -11.84 13.78
N GLY A 195 1.15 -12.02 13.03
CA GLY A 195 1.13 -12.68 11.72
C GLY A 195 1.01 -11.71 10.53
N SER A 196 0.60 -10.45 10.72
CA SER A 196 0.63 -9.43 9.66
C SER A 196 2.03 -8.85 9.42
N SER A 197 2.97 -9.06 10.35
CA SER A 197 4.37 -8.62 10.23
C SER A 197 5.01 -9.12 8.95
N GLY A 198 5.69 -8.24 8.22
CA GLY A 198 6.31 -8.51 6.92
C GLY A 198 5.36 -8.36 5.73
N GLY A 199 4.07 -8.14 5.96
CA GLY A 199 3.08 -7.93 4.92
C GLY A 199 3.26 -6.60 4.18
N ALA A 200 2.81 -6.53 2.93
CA ALA A 200 2.85 -5.31 2.16
C ALA A 200 1.81 -4.31 2.66
N LEU A 201 2.22 -3.05 2.81
CA LEU A 201 1.32 -1.90 2.85
C LEU A 201 1.27 -1.31 1.45
N VAL A 202 0.10 -1.29 0.82
CA VAL A 202 -0.07 -0.83 -0.56
C VAL A 202 -0.98 0.39 -0.64
N ASP A 203 -0.72 1.23 -1.65
CA ASP A 203 -1.58 2.35 -2.02
C ASP A 203 -2.85 1.90 -2.77
N ASN A 204 -3.67 2.84 -3.20
CA ASN A 204 -4.91 2.57 -3.93
C ASN A 204 -4.71 2.09 -5.38
N GLU A 205 -3.49 2.10 -5.89
CA GLU A 205 -3.09 1.48 -7.16
C GLU A 205 -2.52 0.07 -6.97
N GLY A 206 -2.21 -0.31 -5.72
CA GLY A 206 -1.63 -1.60 -5.33
C GLY A 206 -0.11 -1.63 -5.41
N ASN A 207 0.53 -0.46 -5.42
CA ASN A 207 1.97 -0.35 -5.29
C ASN A 207 2.34 -0.31 -3.82
N VAL A 208 3.45 -0.95 -3.47
CA VAL A 208 3.93 -1.02 -2.09
C VAL A 208 4.48 0.34 -1.67
N VAL A 209 4.02 0.82 -0.53
CA VAL A 209 4.48 2.05 0.14
C VAL A 209 5.27 1.75 1.41
N GLY A 210 5.16 0.52 1.95
CA GLY A 210 5.88 0.11 3.16
C GLY A 210 5.70 -1.38 3.49
N VAL A 211 6.39 -1.81 4.56
CA VAL A 211 6.35 -3.18 5.09
C VAL A 211 5.78 -3.15 6.50
N MET A 212 4.63 -3.79 6.73
CA MET A 212 3.98 -3.83 8.05
C MET A 212 4.91 -4.50 9.06
N THR A 213 5.13 -3.87 10.22
CA THR A 213 6.17 -4.31 11.15
C THR A 213 5.64 -4.54 12.57
N TRP A 214 4.88 -3.59 13.12
CA TRP A 214 4.44 -3.67 14.50
C TRP A 214 3.01 -3.17 14.70
N SER A 215 2.38 -3.69 15.75
CA SER A 215 1.08 -3.26 16.26
C SER A 215 1.19 -2.96 17.75
N LEU A 216 0.38 -2.03 18.24
CA LEU A 216 0.24 -1.71 19.66
C LEU A 216 -1.19 -2.01 20.08
N ASP A 217 -1.35 -2.98 20.99
CA ASP A 217 -2.66 -3.44 21.48
C ASP A 217 -3.49 -2.34 22.15
N GLU A 218 -2.83 -1.36 22.77
CA GLU A 218 -3.48 -0.26 23.50
C GLU A 218 -3.70 1.00 22.66
N GLN A 219 -3.19 1.04 21.43
CA GLN A 219 -3.23 2.23 20.56
C GLN A 219 -3.97 1.92 19.26
N GLN A 220 -4.64 2.94 18.73
CA GLN A 220 -5.45 2.81 17.49
C GLN A 220 -4.61 3.04 16.22
N TYR A 221 -3.30 2.77 16.27
CA TYR A 221 -2.41 2.90 15.14
C TYR A 221 -1.34 1.82 15.14
N ASN A 222 -0.82 1.52 13.98
CA ASN A 222 0.18 0.50 13.71
C ASN A 222 1.27 1.08 12.82
N GLY A 223 2.42 0.41 12.75
CA GLY A 223 3.60 0.90 12.03
C GLY A 223 4.04 0.01 10.89
N ALA A 224 4.56 0.65 9.85
CA ALA A 224 5.22 0.02 8.73
C ALA A 224 6.60 0.66 8.51
N VAL A 225 7.57 -0.12 8.08
CA VAL A 225 8.85 0.39 7.56
C VAL A 225 8.57 1.10 6.25
N SER A 226 9.03 2.35 6.12
CA SER A 226 8.80 3.15 4.91
C SER A 226 9.60 2.62 3.72
N LEU A 227 9.12 2.92 2.51
CA LEU A 227 9.80 2.55 1.28
C LEU A 227 11.21 3.17 1.18
N ASN A 228 11.43 4.35 1.75
CA ASN A 228 12.76 4.98 1.82
C ASN A 228 13.75 4.13 2.62
N ALA A 229 13.38 3.68 3.83
CA ALA A 229 14.23 2.83 4.65
C ALA A 229 14.51 1.48 3.96
N PHE A 230 13.47 0.90 3.38
CA PHE A 230 13.52 -0.36 2.66
C PHE A 230 14.47 -0.28 1.44
N CYS A 231 14.32 0.75 0.60
CA CYS A 231 15.17 0.93 -0.58
C CYS A 231 16.63 1.20 -0.23
N VAL A 232 16.91 2.03 0.74
CA VAL A 232 18.30 2.37 1.12
C VAL A 232 18.98 1.20 1.81
N LYS A 233 18.28 0.47 2.66
CA LYS A 233 18.89 -0.51 3.58
C LYS A 233 18.92 -1.94 3.05
N ILE A 234 17.92 -2.37 2.31
CA ILE A 234 17.79 -3.78 1.91
C ILE A 234 17.83 -3.99 0.39
N LEU A 235 17.25 -3.11 -0.41
CA LEU A 235 17.18 -3.24 -1.86
C LEU A 235 18.21 -2.45 -2.64
N GLU A 236 18.80 -1.41 -2.03
CA GLU A 236 19.68 -0.47 -2.73
C GLU A 236 18.99 0.11 -3.98
N CYS A 237 17.72 0.50 -3.86
CA CYS A 237 16.93 1.04 -4.98
C CYS A 237 17.67 2.25 -5.59
N LYS A 238 17.72 2.30 -6.91
CA LYS A 238 18.38 3.38 -7.66
C LYS A 238 17.43 4.50 -8.08
N TYR A 239 16.16 4.42 -7.70
CA TYR A 239 15.21 5.46 -8.05
C TYR A 239 15.04 6.43 -6.87
N GLU A 240 14.88 7.70 -7.21
CA GLU A 240 14.44 8.71 -6.27
C GLU A 240 12.92 8.60 -6.16
N ILE A 241 12.40 8.53 -4.95
CA ILE A 241 10.96 8.64 -4.72
C ILE A 241 10.54 10.01 -5.20
N LYS A 242 9.65 10.05 -6.18
CA LYS A 242 9.11 11.29 -6.73
C LYS A 242 8.06 11.81 -5.75
N GLY A 243 8.34 12.91 -5.09
CA GLY A 243 7.40 13.60 -4.22
C GLY A 243 7.69 15.09 -4.22
N GLU A 244 6.69 15.90 -3.98
CA GLU A 244 6.91 17.24 -3.49
C GLU A 244 7.63 17.12 -2.15
N LYS A 245 8.48 18.10 -1.80
CA LYS A 245 9.14 18.13 -0.49
C LYS A 245 8.13 17.81 0.60
N THR A 246 8.41 16.77 1.37
CA THR A 246 7.58 16.36 2.48
C THR A 246 7.73 17.37 3.62
N TRP A 247 6.76 17.48 4.52
CA TRP A 247 6.78 18.47 5.60
C TRP A 247 8.04 18.38 6.49
N TRP A 248 8.68 17.22 6.59
CA TRP A 248 9.97 17.03 7.32
C TRP A 248 11.19 17.55 6.54
N ASP A 249 11.08 17.85 5.25
CA ASP A 249 12.17 18.47 4.47
C ASP A 249 12.29 19.98 4.76
N TYR A 250 11.44 20.53 5.61
CA TYR A 250 11.44 21.93 6.04
C TYR A 250 12.00 22.15 7.46
N GLU A 251 12.47 21.09 8.14
CA GLU A 251 13.02 21.17 9.49
C GLU A 251 14.56 21.34 9.53
N GLU A 252 15.23 21.71 8.42
CA GLU A 252 16.67 22.08 8.40
C GLU A 252 16.90 23.58 8.40
#